data_4edf1b65d1f1d34a47248fa5415d47bc
#
_entry.id   4edf1b65d1f1d34a47248fa5415d47bc
#
_cell.length_a   1.000
_cell.length_b   1.000
_cell.length_c   1.000
_cell.angle_alpha   90.00
_cell.angle_beta   90.00
_cell.angle_gamma   90.00
#
_symmetry.space_group_name_H-M   'P 1'
#
loop_
_entity.id
_entity.type
_entity.pdbx_description
1 polymer ?
#
loop_
_entity_poly.entity_id
_entity_poly.type
_entity_poly.pdbx_seq_one_letter_code
_entity_poly.pdbx_strand_id
1 'polypeptide(L)'
;NLRAMHRWMVDHVNDSRVIEAFGYALPAANMTESEVVAFWQTPDEFLTSEQQATREYFRNEFISNNVTFVVFSLNGPITGQDSRTFVQDVRDERNEFLDDLNMGDDGVLMVAGFAAYSLDILDSIKENLPYALAFIFISTIVLIFIQVRSVIIPIKAIIMNILSISATFGMLVFVFQWGNGAELLNFT
;
A
#
# COMPACT_ATOMS: atom_id res chain seq x y z
N ASN A 1 -14.95 18.14 12.28
CA ASN A 1 -14.16 17.23 11.41
C ASN A 1 -12.65 17.28 11.73
N LEU A 2 -12.06 18.44 12.06
CA LEU A 2 -10.65 18.57 12.43
C LEU A 2 -10.26 17.63 13.59
N ARG A 3 -11.11 17.51 14.62
CA ARG A 3 -10.87 16.63 15.77
C ARG A 3 -10.87 15.14 15.41
N ALA A 4 -11.81 14.70 14.57
CA ALA A 4 -11.86 13.32 14.12
C ALA A 4 -10.63 12.97 13.27
N MET A 5 -10.24 13.87 12.38
CA MET A 5 -9.04 13.71 11.56
C MET A 5 -7.76 13.67 12.40
N HIS A 6 -7.67 14.53 13.43
CA HIS A 6 -6.53 14.50 14.35
C HIS A 6 -6.44 13.17 15.09
N ARG A 7 -7.54 12.68 15.68
CA ARG A 7 -7.56 11.37 16.38
C ARG A 7 -7.11 10.25 15.47
N TRP A 8 -7.69 10.17 14.26
CA TRP A 8 -7.33 9.17 13.28
C TRP A 8 -5.84 9.22 12.91
N MET A 9 -5.27 10.42 12.71
CA MET A 9 -3.84 10.57 12.44
C MET A 9 -2.98 10.11 13.62
N VAL A 10 -3.35 10.46 14.85
CA VAL A 10 -2.60 10.09 16.07
C VAL A 10 -2.65 8.57 16.29
N ASP A 11 -3.79 7.94 16.04
CA ASP A 11 -3.92 6.48 16.15
C ASP A 11 -2.97 5.77 15.18
N HIS A 12 -2.85 6.28 13.95
CA HIS A 12 -1.93 5.73 12.96
C HIS A 12 -0.46 6.04 13.22
N VAL A 13 -0.13 7.18 13.85
CA VAL A 13 1.27 7.49 14.27
C VAL A 13 1.74 6.52 15.36
N ASN A 14 0.84 5.99 16.18
CA ASN A 14 1.18 4.99 17.20
C ASN A 14 1.38 3.58 16.62
N ASP A 15 1.11 3.35 15.34
CA ASP A 15 1.41 2.10 14.66
C ASP A 15 2.91 1.96 14.46
N SER A 16 3.47 0.81 14.81
CA SER A 16 4.91 0.51 14.69
C SER A 16 5.45 0.57 13.24
N ARG A 17 4.55 0.50 12.26
CA ARG A 17 4.86 0.62 10.83
C ARG A 17 5.03 2.07 10.37
N VAL A 18 4.66 3.06 11.20
CA VAL A 18 4.71 4.48 10.89
C VAL A 18 5.84 5.16 11.66
N ILE A 19 6.66 5.94 10.98
CA ILE A 19 7.70 6.77 11.60
C ILE A 19 7.11 8.10 12.03
N GLU A 20 6.33 8.72 11.14
CA GLU A 20 5.73 10.03 11.36
C GLU A 20 4.51 10.21 10.44
N ALA A 21 3.60 11.09 10.87
CA ALA A 21 2.53 11.58 10.03
C ALA A 21 2.44 13.09 10.15
N PHE A 22 2.12 13.75 9.06
CA PHE A 22 1.88 15.19 9.05
C PHE A 22 0.79 15.57 8.06
N GLY A 23 0.11 16.64 8.35
CA GLY A 23 -0.98 17.16 7.57
C GLY A 23 -1.72 18.26 8.29
N TYR A 24 -2.81 18.72 7.68
CA TYR A 24 -3.64 19.80 8.22
C TYR A 24 -4.08 19.58 9.68
N ALA A 25 -4.46 18.37 10.04
CA ALA A 25 -4.93 18.05 11.38
C ALA A 25 -3.82 17.64 12.36
N LEU A 26 -2.57 17.59 11.92
CA LEU A 26 -1.40 17.34 12.75
C LEU A 26 -0.20 18.13 12.19
N PRO A 27 -0.19 19.44 12.36
CA PRO A 27 0.87 20.29 11.83
C PRO A 27 2.21 20.16 12.60
N ALA A 28 2.20 19.54 13.78
CA ALA A 28 3.40 19.18 14.52
C ALA A 28 3.17 17.90 15.33
N ALA A 29 4.18 17.07 15.44
CA ALA A 29 4.11 15.68 15.91
C ALA A 29 3.53 15.48 17.33
N ASN A 30 3.60 16.47 18.19
CA ASN A 30 3.19 16.34 19.61
C ASN A 30 2.01 17.26 19.99
N MET A 31 1.27 17.77 19.03
CA MET A 31 0.11 18.61 19.34
C MET A 31 -1.07 17.76 19.80
N THR A 32 -1.67 18.16 20.90
CA THR A 32 -2.94 17.59 21.36
C THR A 32 -4.10 18.08 20.50
N GLU A 33 -5.23 17.37 20.55
CA GLU A 33 -6.46 17.75 19.84
C GLU A 33 -6.87 19.19 20.11
N SER A 34 -6.79 19.62 21.39
CA SER A 34 -7.16 20.98 21.80
C SER A 34 -6.19 22.04 21.26
N GLU A 35 -4.90 21.73 21.22
CA GLU A 35 -3.89 22.64 20.67
C GLU A 35 -4.03 22.80 19.15
N VAL A 36 -4.33 21.72 18.42
CA VAL A 36 -4.60 21.79 16.97
C VAL A 36 -5.84 22.64 16.70
N VAL A 37 -6.92 22.44 17.46
CA VAL A 37 -8.13 23.26 17.31
C VAL A 37 -7.83 24.73 17.63
N ALA A 38 -7.12 25.00 18.73
CA ALA A 38 -6.72 26.37 19.11
C ALA A 38 -5.82 26.99 18.04
N PHE A 39 -4.84 26.23 17.52
CA PHE A 39 -3.97 26.70 16.44
C PHE A 39 -4.74 27.19 15.21
N TRP A 40 -5.79 26.49 14.79
CA TRP A 40 -6.58 26.88 13.63
C TRP A 40 -7.64 27.95 13.89
N GLN A 41 -8.11 28.09 15.14
CA GLN A 41 -9.16 29.06 15.51
C GLN A 41 -8.61 30.39 16.02
N THR A 42 -7.34 30.45 16.46
CA THR A 42 -6.72 31.65 16.93
C THR A 42 -6.57 32.67 15.80
N PRO A 43 -7.03 33.94 15.94
CA PRO A 43 -6.81 34.95 14.92
C PRO A 43 -5.30 35.19 14.68
N ASP A 44 -4.94 35.52 13.44
CA ASP A 44 -3.53 35.65 13.01
C ASP A 44 -2.77 36.68 13.83
N GLU A 45 -3.43 37.72 14.31
CA GLU A 45 -2.86 38.77 15.18
C GLU A 45 -2.32 38.29 16.54
N PHE A 46 -2.80 37.11 17.00
CA PHE A 46 -2.36 36.49 18.26
C PHE A 46 -1.35 35.36 18.07
N LEU A 47 -1.00 35.09 16.84
CA LEU A 47 0.00 34.07 16.50
C LEU A 47 1.40 34.67 16.34
N THR A 48 2.41 33.90 16.71
CA THR A 48 3.80 34.27 16.38
C THR A 48 4.02 34.22 14.89
N SER A 49 5.04 34.92 14.38
CA SER A 49 5.40 34.90 12.95
C SER A 49 5.70 33.50 12.45
N GLU A 50 6.27 32.63 13.28
CA GLU A 50 6.54 31.23 12.96
C GLU A 50 5.24 30.43 12.84
N GLN A 51 4.31 30.62 13.76
CA GLN A 51 3.00 29.96 13.71
C GLN A 51 2.16 30.43 12.52
N GLN A 52 2.23 31.71 12.16
CA GLN A 52 1.58 32.23 10.96
C GLN A 52 2.15 31.58 9.69
N ALA A 53 3.48 31.53 9.57
CA ALA A 53 4.15 30.89 8.43
C ALA A 53 3.80 29.40 8.33
N THR A 54 3.78 28.69 9.45
CA THR A 54 3.37 27.28 9.51
C THR A 54 1.93 27.10 9.07
N ARG A 55 0.99 27.93 9.56
CA ARG A 55 -0.42 27.88 9.17
C ARG A 55 -0.60 28.16 7.68
N GLU A 56 0.11 29.16 7.14
CA GLU A 56 0.06 29.49 5.73
C GLU A 56 0.61 28.36 4.86
N TYR A 57 1.72 27.74 5.27
CA TYR A 57 2.28 26.57 4.61
C TYR A 57 1.26 25.42 4.53
N PHE A 58 0.69 25.01 5.66
CA PHE A 58 -0.30 23.93 5.67
C PHE A 58 -1.57 24.27 4.91
N ARG A 59 -2.00 25.52 4.92
CA ARG A 59 -3.15 25.99 4.16
C ARG A 59 -2.89 25.90 2.65
N ASN A 60 -1.71 26.31 2.20
CA ASN A 60 -1.38 26.37 0.79
C ASN A 60 -1.01 25.00 0.21
N GLU A 61 -0.31 24.18 0.99
CA GLU A 61 0.21 22.89 0.50
C GLU A 61 -0.76 21.73 0.74
N PHE A 62 -1.53 21.75 1.85
CA PHE A 62 -2.34 20.58 2.26
C PHE A 62 -3.84 20.78 2.08
N ILE A 63 -4.30 21.97 1.73
CA ILE A 63 -5.72 22.25 1.54
C ILE A 63 -5.92 22.93 0.19
N SER A 64 -6.73 22.31 -0.66
CA SER A 64 -7.16 22.91 -1.93
C SER A 64 -8.64 22.64 -2.16
N ASN A 65 -9.46 23.68 -2.19
CA ASN A 65 -10.92 23.58 -2.31
C ASN A 65 -11.51 22.64 -1.23
N ASN A 66 -12.04 21.48 -1.66
CA ASN A 66 -12.64 20.46 -0.79
C ASN A 66 -11.72 19.24 -0.59
N VAL A 67 -10.43 19.38 -0.90
CA VAL A 67 -9.46 18.29 -0.80
C VAL A 67 -8.40 18.64 0.24
N THR A 68 -8.08 17.69 1.07
CA THR A 68 -6.90 17.74 1.94
C THR A 68 -6.18 16.42 1.87
N PHE A 69 -4.88 16.40 2.21
CA PHE A 69 -4.13 15.15 2.26
C PHE A 69 -3.32 15.05 3.55
N VAL A 70 -3.00 13.82 3.90
CA VAL A 70 -2.15 13.44 5.01
C VAL A 70 -1.01 12.60 4.46
N VAL A 71 0.19 12.82 4.96
CA VAL A 71 1.37 12.05 4.58
C VAL A 71 1.79 11.18 5.76
N PHE A 72 1.95 9.89 5.50
CA PHE A 72 2.54 8.94 6.43
C PHE A 72 3.90 8.48 5.91
N SER A 73 4.93 8.65 6.73
CA SER A 73 6.26 8.07 6.48
C SER A 73 6.32 6.69 7.13
N LEU A 74 6.47 5.65 6.30
CA LEU A 74 6.45 4.28 6.77
C LEU A 74 7.85 3.78 7.14
N ASN A 75 7.91 2.89 8.12
CA ASN A 75 9.11 2.22 8.55
C ASN A 75 9.41 1.01 7.65
N GLY A 76 10.67 0.91 7.18
CA GLY A 76 11.12 -0.23 6.38
C GLY A 76 10.99 -0.05 4.86
N PRO A 77 11.13 -1.14 4.11
CA PRO A 77 11.09 -1.09 2.64
C PRO A 77 9.68 -0.70 2.13
N ILE A 78 9.62 0.25 1.20
CA ILE A 78 8.37 0.75 0.61
C ILE A 78 7.56 -0.38 -0.04
N THR A 79 8.24 -1.40 -0.57
CA THR A 79 7.64 -2.60 -1.16
C THR A 79 7.50 -3.74 -0.15
N GLY A 80 7.80 -3.49 1.13
CA GLY A 80 7.70 -4.46 2.22
C GLY A 80 6.26 -4.91 2.48
N GLN A 81 6.13 -6.04 3.15
CA GLN A 81 4.81 -6.56 3.53
C GLN A 81 4.11 -5.59 4.50
N ASP A 82 4.85 -5.04 5.46
CA ASP A 82 4.32 -4.13 6.47
C ASP A 82 3.76 -2.86 5.85
N SER A 83 4.47 -2.28 4.87
CA SER A 83 3.98 -1.09 4.15
C SER A 83 2.70 -1.37 3.35
N ARG A 84 2.59 -2.56 2.75
CA ARG A 84 1.39 -2.95 2.01
C ARG A 84 0.21 -3.25 2.92
N THR A 85 0.45 -3.94 4.06
CA THR A 85 -0.61 -4.20 5.04
C THR A 85 -1.11 -2.90 5.67
N PHE A 86 -0.23 -1.95 5.98
CA PHE A 86 -0.64 -0.62 6.44
C PHE A 86 -1.59 0.06 5.43
N VAL A 87 -1.23 0.06 4.14
CA VAL A 87 -2.09 0.63 3.09
C VAL A 87 -3.44 -0.07 3.03
N GLN A 88 -3.46 -1.39 3.20
CA GLN A 88 -4.70 -2.16 3.19
C GLN A 88 -5.58 -1.83 4.39
N ASP A 89 -5.01 -1.78 5.59
CA ASP A 89 -5.72 -1.41 6.82
C ASP A 89 -6.36 -0.02 6.68
N VAL A 90 -5.60 0.98 6.19
CA VAL A 90 -6.14 2.34 5.93
C VAL A 90 -7.28 2.34 4.90
N ARG A 91 -7.21 1.47 3.89
CA ARG A 91 -8.29 1.33 2.90
C ARG A 91 -9.53 0.66 3.48
N ASP A 92 -9.35 -0.31 4.36
CA ASP A 92 -10.45 -1.05 5.01
C ASP A 92 -11.19 -0.17 6.03
N GLU A 93 -10.49 0.73 6.72
CA GLU A 93 -11.07 1.71 7.65
C GLU A 93 -11.77 2.90 6.96
N ARG A 94 -11.70 2.98 5.65
CA ARG A 94 -12.19 4.12 4.85
C ARG A 94 -13.59 4.57 5.23
N ASN A 95 -14.53 3.64 5.30
CA ASN A 95 -15.94 3.98 5.52
C ASN A 95 -16.16 4.50 6.95
N GLU A 96 -15.54 3.87 7.94
CA GLU A 96 -15.59 4.30 9.34
C GLU A 96 -15.01 5.70 9.51
N PHE A 97 -13.86 5.96 8.88
CA PHE A 97 -13.23 7.28 8.89
C PHE A 97 -14.08 8.36 8.24
N LEU A 98 -14.72 8.08 7.11
CA LEU A 98 -15.61 9.04 6.43
C LEU A 98 -16.88 9.30 7.23
N ASP A 99 -17.42 8.31 7.92
CA ASP A 99 -18.55 8.46 8.83
C ASP A 99 -18.18 9.33 10.04
N ASP A 100 -17.01 9.13 10.64
CA ASP A 100 -16.49 9.95 11.74
C ASP A 100 -16.29 11.43 11.33
N LEU A 101 -15.94 11.65 10.06
CA LEU A 101 -15.85 13.00 9.50
C LEU A 101 -17.21 13.62 9.17
N ASN A 102 -18.32 12.91 9.33
CA ASN A 102 -19.64 13.33 8.89
C ASN A 102 -19.70 13.68 7.37
N MET A 103 -18.94 12.97 6.56
CA MET A 103 -18.89 13.22 5.11
C MET A 103 -19.88 12.34 4.34
N GLY A 104 -20.35 11.25 4.94
CA GLY A 104 -21.32 10.34 4.32
C GLY A 104 -20.88 9.86 2.94
N ASP A 105 -21.84 9.70 2.04
CA ASP A 105 -21.60 9.23 0.67
C ASP A 105 -20.84 10.24 -0.22
N ASP A 106 -20.76 11.50 0.18
CA ASP A 106 -20.06 12.55 -0.58
C ASP A 106 -18.56 12.57 -0.32
N GLY A 107 -18.09 11.88 0.73
CA GLY A 107 -16.68 11.79 1.10
C GLY A 107 -15.93 10.76 0.28
N VAL A 108 -14.69 11.10 -0.12
CA VAL A 108 -13.79 10.16 -0.79
C VAL A 108 -12.43 10.15 -0.10
N LEU A 109 -12.03 8.99 0.43
CA LEU A 109 -10.67 8.74 0.88
C LEU A 109 -9.90 8.00 -0.22
N MET A 110 -8.82 8.60 -0.69
CA MET A 110 -7.88 7.97 -1.63
C MET A 110 -6.55 7.72 -0.94
N VAL A 111 -6.06 6.51 -1.05
CA VAL A 111 -4.73 6.14 -0.54
C VAL A 111 -3.79 6.01 -1.74
N ALA A 112 -2.79 6.88 -1.79
CA ALA A 112 -1.81 6.96 -2.86
C ALA A 112 -0.38 6.83 -2.32
N GLY A 113 0.57 6.74 -3.22
CA GLY A 113 1.98 6.61 -2.89
C GLY A 113 2.56 5.28 -3.35
N PHE A 114 3.87 5.11 -3.16
CA PHE A 114 4.58 3.97 -3.74
C PHE A 114 4.17 2.63 -3.10
N ALA A 115 3.85 2.63 -1.80
CA ALA A 115 3.37 1.45 -1.11
C ALA A 115 1.99 1.00 -1.64
N ALA A 116 1.07 1.96 -1.85
CA ALA A 116 -0.24 1.71 -2.44
C ALA A 116 -0.13 1.18 -3.87
N TYR A 117 0.71 1.81 -4.69
CA TYR A 117 0.99 1.35 -6.05
C TYR A 117 1.56 -0.07 -6.09
N SER A 118 2.50 -0.39 -5.17
CA SER A 118 3.07 -1.74 -5.06
C SER A 118 2.01 -2.78 -4.71
N LEU A 119 1.07 -2.46 -3.82
CA LEU A 119 -0.05 -3.33 -3.47
C LEU A 119 -0.96 -3.56 -4.69
N ASP A 120 -1.36 -2.49 -5.38
CA ASP A 120 -2.26 -2.56 -6.54
C ASP A 120 -1.66 -3.38 -7.69
N ILE A 121 -0.34 -3.27 -7.94
CA ILE A 121 0.36 -4.13 -8.91
C ILE A 121 0.27 -5.60 -8.50
N LEU A 122 0.56 -5.92 -7.24
CA LEU A 122 0.56 -7.30 -6.78
C LEU A 122 -0.84 -7.91 -6.87
N ASP A 123 -1.87 -7.16 -6.53
CA ASP A 123 -3.24 -7.63 -6.60
C ASP A 123 -3.68 -7.81 -8.06
N SER A 124 -3.30 -6.88 -8.95
CA SER A 124 -3.52 -7.03 -10.39
C SER A 124 -2.81 -8.26 -10.97
N ILE A 125 -1.58 -8.53 -10.53
CA ILE A 125 -0.84 -9.74 -10.93
C ILE A 125 -1.55 -10.99 -10.42
N LYS A 126 -1.92 -11.05 -9.14
CA LYS A 126 -2.62 -12.21 -8.56
C LYS A 126 -3.92 -12.52 -9.28
N GLU A 127 -4.68 -11.48 -9.63
CA GLU A 127 -5.96 -11.61 -10.31
C GLU A 127 -5.80 -12.08 -11.77
N ASN A 128 -4.84 -11.53 -12.51
CA ASN A 128 -4.71 -11.75 -13.94
C ASN A 128 -3.78 -12.92 -14.31
N LEU A 129 -2.82 -13.25 -13.42
CA LEU A 129 -1.85 -14.32 -13.68
C LEU A 129 -2.49 -15.70 -14.00
N PRO A 130 -3.54 -16.17 -13.29
CA PRO A 130 -4.17 -17.44 -13.61
C PRO A 130 -4.75 -17.48 -15.02
N TYR A 131 -5.36 -16.39 -15.47
CA TYR A 131 -5.93 -16.28 -16.81
C TYR A 131 -4.84 -16.30 -17.89
N ALA A 132 -3.76 -15.55 -17.67
CA ALA A 132 -2.61 -15.53 -18.57
C ALA A 132 -1.98 -16.92 -18.69
N LEU A 133 -1.77 -17.62 -17.57
CA LEU A 133 -1.24 -18.98 -17.55
C LEU A 133 -2.17 -19.96 -18.27
N ALA A 134 -3.48 -19.89 -17.99
CA ALA A 134 -4.46 -20.75 -18.68
C ALA A 134 -4.44 -20.53 -20.20
N PHE A 135 -4.38 -19.27 -20.64
CA PHE A 135 -4.29 -18.94 -22.06
C PHE A 135 -3.03 -19.52 -22.70
N ILE A 136 -1.87 -19.38 -22.06
CA ILE A 136 -0.60 -19.91 -22.55
C ILE A 136 -0.68 -21.45 -22.66
N PHE A 137 -1.18 -22.13 -21.62
CA PHE A 137 -1.30 -23.59 -21.64
C PHE A 137 -2.25 -24.09 -22.72
N ILE A 138 -3.44 -23.49 -22.82
CA ILE A 138 -4.42 -23.87 -23.85
C ILE A 138 -3.86 -23.65 -25.25
N SER A 139 -3.28 -22.46 -25.49
CA SER A 139 -2.67 -22.13 -26.79
C SER A 139 -1.56 -23.12 -27.18
N THR A 140 -0.71 -23.45 -26.20
CA THR A 140 0.37 -24.43 -26.41
C THR A 140 -0.18 -25.80 -26.75
N ILE A 141 -1.21 -26.29 -26.05
CA ILE A 141 -1.87 -27.58 -26.37
C ILE A 141 -2.41 -27.59 -27.79
N VAL A 142 -3.16 -26.52 -28.14
CA VAL A 142 -3.78 -26.40 -29.48
C VAL A 142 -2.71 -26.39 -30.58
N LEU A 143 -1.66 -25.62 -30.43
CA LEU A 143 -0.58 -25.52 -31.41
C LEU A 143 0.14 -26.87 -31.61
N ILE A 144 0.51 -27.55 -30.51
CA ILE A 144 1.18 -28.83 -30.57
C ILE A 144 0.23 -29.90 -31.16
N PHE A 145 -1.06 -29.86 -30.78
CA PHE A 145 -2.06 -30.77 -31.34
C PHE A 145 -2.17 -30.64 -32.88
N ILE A 146 -2.26 -29.41 -33.39
CA ILE A 146 -2.31 -29.14 -34.83
C ILE A 146 -1.05 -29.65 -35.52
N GLN A 147 0.12 -29.45 -34.91
CA GLN A 147 1.42 -29.82 -35.50
C GLN A 147 1.64 -31.33 -35.54
N VAL A 148 1.31 -32.04 -34.46
CA VAL A 148 1.67 -33.46 -34.27
C VAL A 148 0.48 -34.39 -34.50
N ARG A 149 -0.74 -33.88 -34.55
CA ARG A 149 -2.01 -34.63 -34.66
C ARG A 149 -2.15 -35.75 -33.61
N SER A 150 -1.55 -35.55 -32.44
CA SER A 150 -1.60 -36.47 -31.31
C SER A 150 -1.88 -35.72 -30.03
N VAL A 151 -2.78 -36.20 -29.19
CA VAL A 151 -3.12 -35.61 -27.87
C VAL A 151 -2.13 -36.03 -26.79
N ILE A 152 -1.50 -37.18 -26.94
CA ILE A 152 -0.61 -37.75 -25.92
C ILE A 152 0.68 -36.92 -25.78
N ILE A 153 1.22 -36.42 -26.89
CA ILE A 153 2.49 -35.69 -26.92
C ILE A 153 2.35 -34.33 -26.18
N PRO A 154 1.32 -33.51 -26.44
CA PRO A 154 1.08 -32.29 -25.67
C PRO A 154 0.93 -32.52 -24.16
N ILE A 155 0.18 -33.53 -23.76
CA ILE A 155 -0.03 -33.86 -22.34
C ILE A 155 1.31 -34.20 -21.67
N LYS A 156 2.13 -35.04 -22.29
CA LYS A 156 3.47 -35.38 -21.80
C LYS A 156 4.36 -34.13 -21.68
N ALA A 157 4.34 -33.24 -22.67
CA ALA A 157 5.11 -32.01 -22.67
C ALA A 157 4.69 -31.08 -21.54
N ILE A 158 3.39 -30.93 -21.28
CA ILE A 158 2.86 -30.13 -20.18
C ILE A 158 3.30 -30.70 -18.84
N ILE A 159 3.15 -31.98 -18.61
CA ILE A 159 3.57 -32.63 -17.36
C ILE A 159 5.06 -32.40 -17.13
N MET A 160 5.89 -32.53 -18.13
CA MET A 160 7.34 -32.30 -18.03
C MET A 160 7.65 -30.83 -17.75
N ASN A 161 6.93 -29.89 -18.37
CA ASN A 161 7.10 -28.45 -18.09
C ASN A 161 6.70 -28.11 -16.68
N ILE A 162 5.54 -28.56 -16.20
CA ILE A 162 5.09 -28.34 -14.82
C ILE A 162 6.11 -28.91 -13.84
N LEU A 163 6.60 -30.12 -14.07
CA LEU A 163 7.60 -30.75 -13.20
C LEU A 163 8.90 -29.94 -13.17
N SER A 164 9.37 -29.49 -14.33
CA SER A 164 10.59 -28.68 -14.44
C SER A 164 10.46 -27.33 -13.74
N ILE A 165 9.34 -26.63 -13.95
CA ILE A 165 9.04 -25.35 -13.30
C ILE A 165 8.91 -25.55 -11.78
N SER A 166 8.17 -26.57 -11.35
CA SER A 166 8.00 -26.87 -9.92
C SER A 166 9.33 -27.22 -9.24
N ALA A 167 10.19 -27.96 -9.92
CA ALA A 167 11.52 -28.28 -9.40
C ALA A 167 12.38 -27.02 -9.26
N THR A 168 12.35 -26.12 -10.23
CA THR A 168 13.09 -24.85 -10.19
C THR A 168 12.59 -23.94 -9.07
N PHE A 169 11.27 -23.73 -8.98
CA PHE A 169 10.69 -22.93 -7.90
C PHE A 169 10.86 -23.60 -6.54
N GLY A 170 10.71 -24.91 -6.45
CA GLY A 170 10.97 -25.66 -5.21
C GLY A 170 12.42 -25.49 -4.74
N MET A 171 13.38 -25.52 -5.65
CA MET A 171 14.79 -25.26 -5.32
C MET A 171 15.02 -23.81 -4.86
N LEU A 172 14.40 -22.84 -5.52
CA LEU A 172 14.48 -21.43 -5.09
C LEU A 172 13.89 -21.24 -3.69
N VAL A 173 12.73 -21.79 -3.40
CA VAL A 173 12.11 -21.72 -2.07
C VAL A 173 12.98 -22.43 -1.05
N PHE A 174 13.47 -23.62 -1.37
CA PHE A 174 14.33 -24.41 -0.46
C PHE A 174 15.61 -23.68 -0.09
N VAL A 175 16.25 -23.05 -1.08
CA VAL A 175 17.54 -22.34 -0.86
C VAL A 175 17.31 -20.98 -0.22
N PHE A 176 16.44 -20.14 -0.80
CA PHE A 176 16.35 -18.74 -0.43
C PHE A 176 15.29 -18.46 0.65
N GLN A 177 14.18 -19.16 0.63
CA GLN A 177 13.12 -18.91 1.62
C GLN A 177 13.33 -19.69 2.91
N TRP A 178 13.82 -20.92 2.83
CA TRP A 178 14.14 -21.75 4.00
C TRP A 178 15.59 -21.61 4.48
N GLY A 179 16.40 -20.83 3.75
CA GLY A 179 17.79 -20.55 4.14
C GLY A 179 18.75 -21.74 4.04
N ASN A 180 18.33 -22.85 3.40
CA ASN A 180 19.20 -24.01 3.22
C ASN A 180 20.32 -23.68 2.23
N GLY A 181 21.53 -23.52 2.73
CA GLY A 181 22.67 -23.12 1.92
C GLY A 181 23.06 -21.65 2.03
N ALA A 182 22.45 -20.89 2.94
CA ALA A 182 22.81 -19.50 3.20
C ALA A 182 24.31 -19.33 3.50
N GLU A 183 24.88 -20.21 4.33
CA GLU A 183 26.32 -20.22 4.65
C GLU A 183 27.20 -20.51 3.42
N LEU A 184 26.76 -21.40 2.52
CA LEU A 184 27.52 -21.78 1.33
C LEU A 184 27.48 -20.67 0.27
N LEU A 185 26.36 -19.98 0.14
CA LEU A 185 26.13 -18.97 -0.88
C LEU A 185 26.36 -17.54 -0.36
N ASN A 186 26.69 -17.40 0.94
CA ASN A 186 27.01 -16.13 1.61
C ASN A 186 25.97 -15.04 1.40
N PHE A 187 24.67 -15.38 1.57
CA PHE A 187 23.56 -14.41 1.56
C PHE A 187 22.85 -14.41 2.93
N THR A 188 22.34 -13.25 3.33
CA THR A 188 21.57 -13.02 4.56
C THR A 188 20.20 -12.44 4.24
#